data_6254238be037524f82cb1372ab1aa7d7
#
_entry.id   6254238be037524f82cb1372ab1aa7d7
#
_cell.length_a   1.000
_cell.length_b   1.000
_cell.length_c   1.000
_cell.angle_alpha   90.00
_cell.angle_beta   90.00
_cell.angle_gamma   90.00
#
_symmetry.space_group_name_H-M   'P 1'
#
loop_
_entity.id
_entity.type
_entity.pdbx_description
1 polymer ?
#
loop_
_entity_poly.entity_id
_entity_poly.type
_entity_poly.pdbx_seq_one_letter_code
_entity_poly.pdbx_strand_id
1 'polypeptide(L)'
;MNVKINVLMLLILSFVTACQSENAATTVTEVVDGDTIRIEKDGQEESVRLLLVDTPETNHPSLPVQPFGKEASAFAEKRLEGEEIKLEYDGPKRDKYDRLLAYIWIDDSLFNEELLEKGLARYAYEYDPPYEYSERLKEAERKARQEDRGVWSRQGYVTEEGFQADARASFKDRDCSDFDSQVEAQRFFEEEGGPEQDPHQLDGNDQDGVVCESL
;
A
#
# COMPACT_ATOMS: atom_id res chain seq x y z
N MET A 1 65.52 5.11 -53.82
CA MET A 1 64.62 4.06 -53.51
C MET A 1 63.81 4.50 -52.27
N ASN A 2 62.70 5.19 -52.50
CA ASN A 2 61.94 5.87 -51.44
C ASN A 2 60.74 4.96 -51.02
N VAL A 3 60.80 4.41 -49.82
CA VAL A 3 59.74 3.67 -49.21
C VAL A 3 58.75 4.64 -48.58
N LYS A 4 57.52 4.74 -49.14
CA LYS A 4 56.41 5.49 -48.53
C LYS A 4 55.73 4.59 -47.47
N ILE A 5 55.92 4.95 -46.22
CA ILE A 5 55.18 4.31 -45.12
C ILE A 5 53.80 4.98 -45.03
N ASN A 6 52.75 4.24 -45.43
CA ASN A 6 51.36 4.61 -45.22
C ASN A 6 50.98 4.26 -43.78
N VAL A 7 50.86 5.28 -42.94
CA VAL A 7 50.28 5.13 -41.59
C VAL A 7 48.78 5.17 -41.75
N LEU A 8 48.16 3.99 -41.71
CA LEU A 8 46.70 3.82 -41.63
C LEU A 8 46.30 4.02 -40.19
N MET A 9 45.83 5.23 -39.89
CA MET A 9 45.32 5.59 -38.56
C MET A 9 43.95 4.94 -38.38
N LEU A 10 43.89 3.78 -37.65
CA LEU A 10 42.67 3.10 -37.26
C LEU A 10 41.97 3.90 -36.14
N LEU A 11 40.92 4.66 -36.50
CA LEU A 11 40.05 5.31 -35.53
C LEU A 11 39.16 4.21 -34.91
N ILE A 12 39.54 3.73 -33.73
CA ILE A 12 38.71 2.88 -32.90
C ILE A 12 37.65 3.78 -32.25
N LEU A 13 36.45 3.79 -32.86
CA LEU A 13 35.29 4.44 -32.29
C LEU A 13 34.81 3.53 -31.15
N SER A 14 35.25 3.86 -29.92
CA SER A 14 34.74 3.17 -28.72
C SER A 14 33.28 3.56 -28.51
N PHE A 15 32.35 2.68 -28.93
CA PHE A 15 30.98 2.75 -28.48
C PHE A 15 30.98 2.47 -26.97
N VAL A 16 30.91 3.53 -26.17
CA VAL A 16 30.55 3.43 -24.77
C VAL A 16 29.04 3.13 -24.77
N THR A 17 28.69 1.86 -24.74
CA THR A 17 27.33 1.44 -24.41
C THR A 17 27.15 1.83 -22.95
N ALA A 18 26.49 2.95 -22.69
CA ALA A 18 26.01 3.26 -21.38
C ALA A 18 24.98 2.18 -21.03
N CYS A 19 25.36 1.21 -20.20
CA CYS A 19 24.39 0.44 -19.45
C CYS A 19 23.62 1.46 -18.61
N GLN A 20 22.43 1.86 -19.07
CA GLN A 20 21.48 2.51 -18.20
C GLN A 20 21.17 1.48 -17.11
N SER A 21 21.56 1.78 -15.89
CA SER A 21 21.21 0.97 -14.74
C SER A 21 19.69 1.00 -14.64
N GLU A 22 19.04 -0.15 -14.70
CA GLU A 22 17.58 -0.26 -14.55
C GLU A 22 17.09 0.26 -13.18
N ASN A 23 18.02 0.55 -12.27
CA ASN A 23 17.80 1.07 -10.92
C ASN A 23 18.14 2.56 -10.80
N ALA A 24 17.90 3.37 -11.83
CA ALA A 24 18.06 4.82 -11.71
C ALA A 24 17.06 5.37 -10.69
N ALA A 25 17.54 6.27 -9.82
CA ALA A 25 16.69 7.01 -8.91
C ALA A 25 15.68 7.86 -9.70
N THR A 26 14.46 7.96 -9.20
CA THR A 26 13.38 8.73 -9.80
C THR A 26 12.57 9.44 -8.72
N THR A 27 11.92 10.55 -9.06
CA THR A 27 11.12 11.32 -8.10
C THR A 27 9.64 10.91 -8.19
N VAL A 28 9.02 10.72 -7.04
CA VAL A 28 7.56 10.52 -6.94
C VAL A 28 6.86 11.85 -7.16
N THR A 29 6.01 11.91 -8.19
CA THR A 29 5.27 13.12 -8.56
C THR A 29 3.88 13.17 -7.94
N GLU A 30 3.28 12.00 -7.67
CA GLU A 30 1.96 11.87 -7.07
C GLU A 30 1.81 10.51 -6.38
N VAL A 31 1.14 10.48 -5.25
CA VAL A 31 0.63 9.25 -4.63
C VAL A 31 -0.85 9.13 -5.00
N VAL A 32 -1.20 8.08 -5.76
CA VAL A 32 -2.58 7.84 -6.20
C VAL A 32 -3.41 7.21 -5.07
N ASP A 33 -2.82 6.21 -4.41
CA ASP A 33 -3.34 5.51 -3.24
C ASP A 33 -2.19 4.84 -2.47
N GLY A 34 -2.49 3.95 -1.52
CA GLY A 34 -1.47 3.34 -0.66
C GLY A 34 -0.45 2.47 -1.40
N ASP A 35 -0.77 1.93 -2.57
CA ASP A 35 0.08 1.00 -3.33
C ASP A 35 0.28 1.38 -4.80
N THR A 36 -0.16 2.55 -5.21
CA THR A 36 -0.01 3.07 -6.56
C THR A 36 0.50 4.51 -6.54
N ILE A 37 1.60 4.75 -7.24
CA ILE A 37 2.23 6.07 -7.35
C ILE A 37 2.44 6.46 -8.80
N ARG A 38 2.73 7.75 -9.03
CA ARG A 38 3.24 8.28 -10.30
C ARG A 38 4.65 8.80 -10.13
N ILE A 39 5.44 8.61 -11.15
CA ILE A 39 6.83 9.04 -11.23
C ILE A 39 7.08 9.73 -12.55
N GLU A 40 8.12 10.58 -12.60
CA GLU A 40 8.67 11.05 -13.88
C GLU A 40 9.87 10.19 -14.26
N LYS A 41 9.76 9.47 -15.38
CA LYS A 41 10.81 8.63 -15.92
C LYS A 41 11.06 8.97 -17.39
N ASP A 42 12.30 9.32 -17.73
CA ASP A 42 12.71 9.67 -19.11
C ASP A 42 11.86 10.80 -19.74
N GLY A 43 11.37 11.75 -18.92
CA GLY A 43 10.52 12.86 -19.34
C GLY A 43 9.06 12.46 -19.62
N GLN A 44 8.63 11.30 -19.15
CA GLN A 44 7.25 10.82 -19.23
C GLN A 44 6.73 10.46 -17.84
N GLU A 45 5.44 10.70 -17.62
CA GLU A 45 4.76 10.23 -16.43
C GLU A 45 4.46 8.74 -16.56
N GLU A 46 4.87 7.96 -15.55
CA GLU A 46 4.65 6.53 -15.46
C GLU A 46 3.90 6.19 -14.18
N SER A 47 2.93 5.29 -14.27
CA SER A 47 2.26 4.74 -13.10
C SER A 47 2.98 3.49 -12.61
N VAL A 48 3.20 3.40 -11.31
CA VAL A 48 3.86 2.27 -10.64
C VAL A 48 2.91 1.65 -9.63
N ARG A 49 2.65 0.35 -9.77
CA ARG A 49 1.94 -0.48 -8.81
C ARG A 49 2.96 -1.28 -8.00
N LEU A 50 2.89 -1.18 -6.71
CA LEU A 50 3.79 -1.88 -5.82
C LEU A 50 3.63 -3.40 -5.94
N LEU A 51 4.74 -4.12 -6.05
CA LEU A 51 4.76 -5.58 -6.08
C LEU A 51 4.39 -6.19 -4.73
N LEU A 52 3.63 -7.29 -4.78
CA LEU A 52 3.32 -8.19 -3.66
C LEU A 52 2.59 -7.55 -2.48
N VAL A 53 2.04 -6.36 -2.64
CA VAL A 53 1.22 -5.70 -1.63
C VAL A 53 -0.10 -5.22 -2.23
N ASP A 54 -1.11 -5.15 -1.40
CA ASP A 54 -2.44 -4.67 -1.73
C ASP A 54 -2.97 -3.85 -0.55
N THR A 55 -3.31 -2.60 -0.80
CA THR A 55 -3.89 -1.69 0.20
C THR A 55 -5.39 -1.56 0.03
N PRO A 56 -6.13 -1.22 1.09
CA PRO A 56 -7.56 -0.93 0.94
C PRO A 56 -7.77 0.25 -0.02
N GLU A 57 -8.79 0.12 -0.85
CA GLU A 57 -9.08 1.01 -1.97
C GLU A 57 -9.63 2.38 -1.52
N THR A 58 -9.10 3.47 -2.09
CA THR A 58 -9.59 4.83 -1.85
C THR A 58 -10.22 5.49 -3.07
N ASN A 59 -9.83 5.07 -4.29
CA ASN A 59 -10.15 5.75 -5.54
C ASN A 59 -10.92 4.89 -6.55
N HIS A 60 -11.54 3.79 -6.11
CA HIS A 60 -12.28 2.94 -7.03
C HIS A 60 -13.57 3.63 -7.52
N PRO A 61 -13.84 3.65 -8.85
CA PRO A 61 -14.98 4.40 -9.42
C PRO A 61 -16.36 3.97 -8.91
N SER A 62 -16.51 2.75 -8.43
CA SER A 62 -17.79 2.14 -8.03
C SER A 62 -17.81 1.55 -6.62
N LEU A 63 -16.71 1.63 -5.87
CA LEU A 63 -16.65 1.16 -4.49
C LEU A 63 -16.49 2.34 -3.54
N PRO A 64 -17.13 2.28 -2.35
CA PRO A 64 -16.85 3.27 -1.30
C PRO A 64 -15.39 3.16 -0.85
N VAL A 65 -14.86 4.23 -0.24
CA VAL A 65 -13.56 4.20 0.42
C VAL A 65 -13.57 3.09 1.46
N GLN A 66 -12.59 2.19 1.34
CA GLN A 66 -12.48 1.06 2.25
C GLN A 66 -11.82 1.48 3.57
N PRO A 67 -12.19 0.87 4.70
CA PRO A 67 -11.50 1.06 5.98
C PRO A 67 -9.99 0.93 5.82
N PHE A 68 -9.21 1.78 6.51
CA PHE A 68 -7.75 1.90 6.42
C PHE A 68 -7.18 2.38 5.06
N GLY A 69 -8.00 2.58 4.03
CA GLY A 69 -7.53 3.08 2.75
C GLY A 69 -6.93 4.49 2.87
N LYS A 70 -7.63 5.40 3.57
CA LYS A 70 -7.12 6.76 3.81
C LYS A 70 -5.82 6.76 4.62
N GLU A 71 -5.69 5.88 5.60
CA GLU A 71 -4.50 5.74 6.42
C GLU A 71 -3.33 5.22 5.59
N ALA A 72 -3.57 4.25 4.70
CA ALA A 72 -2.55 3.73 3.78
C ALA A 72 -2.09 4.82 2.80
N SER A 73 -3.03 5.55 2.17
CA SER A 73 -2.71 6.66 1.26
C SER A 73 -1.95 7.78 1.97
N ALA A 74 -2.41 8.21 3.15
CA ALA A 74 -1.73 9.25 3.93
C ALA A 74 -0.31 8.84 4.38
N PHE A 75 -0.12 7.55 4.69
CA PHE A 75 1.21 7.03 4.99
C PHE A 75 2.10 7.05 3.75
N ALA A 76 1.59 6.62 2.59
CA ALA A 76 2.32 6.65 1.32
C ALA A 76 2.66 8.10 0.91
N GLU A 77 1.71 9.04 0.98
CA GLU A 77 1.94 10.47 0.73
C GLU A 77 3.07 11.02 1.61
N LYS A 78 2.96 10.83 2.92
CA LYS A 78 3.97 11.32 3.87
C LYS A 78 5.35 10.76 3.63
N ARG A 79 5.44 9.53 3.10
CA ARG A 79 6.69 8.79 2.99
C ARG A 79 7.35 8.93 1.63
N LEU A 80 6.56 9.17 0.58
CA LEU A 80 7.03 9.07 -0.80
C LEU A 80 6.86 10.36 -1.62
N GLU A 81 5.85 11.21 -1.33
CA GLU A 81 5.56 12.35 -2.21
C GLU A 81 6.70 13.36 -2.26
N GLY A 82 7.18 13.61 -3.47
CA GLY A 82 8.33 14.49 -3.71
C GLY A 82 9.70 13.88 -3.41
N GLU A 83 9.74 12.66 -2.92
CA GLU A 83 10.99 11.97 -2.56
C GLU A 83 11.65 11.28 -3.75
N GLU A 84 12.96 11.12 -3.67
CA GLU A 84 13.74 10.33 -4.61
C GLU A 84 13.74 8.87 -4.18
N ILE A 85 13.26 7.99 -5.06
CA ILE A 85 13.15 6.56 -4.82
C ILE A 85 13.95 5.75 -5.85
N LYS A 86 14.19 4.48 -5.53
CA LYS A 86 14.70 3.50 -6.50
C LYS A 86 13.63 2.45 -6.75
N LEU A 87 13.43 2.12 -8.01
CA LEU A 87 12.56 1.02 -8.43
C LEU A 87 13.40 -0.24 -8.63
N GLU A 88 12.99 -1.33 -8.03
CA GLU A 88 13.56 -2.65 -8.28
C GLU A 88 12.49 -3.54 -8.90
N TYR A 89 12.78 -4.05 -10.08
CA TYR A 89 11.85 -4.88 -10.84
C TYR A 89 12.10 -6.35 -10.56
N ASP A 90 11.00 -7.10 -10.41
CA ASP A 90 11.03 -8.54 -10.19
C ASP A 90 9.77 -9.15 -10.82
N GLY A 91 9.93 -10.22 -11.63
CA GLY A 91 8.84 -10.81 -12.39
C GLY A 91 8.36 -9.96 -13.57
N PRO A 92 7.05 -9.91 -13.85
CA PRO A 92 6.49 -9.12 -14.95
C PRO A 92 6.75 -7.63 -14.77
N LYS A 93 7.20 -6.96 -15.83
CA LYS A 93 7.53 -5.54 -15.77
C LYS A 93 6.31 -4.63 -15.67
N ARG A 94 5.17 -5.05 -16.26
CA ARG A 94 3.92 -4.30 -16.27
C ARG A 94 2.73 -5.22 -16.00
N ASP A 95 1.69 -4.63 -15.43
CA ASP A 95 0.41 -5.30 -15.27
C ASP A 95 -0.50 -5.12 -16.50
N LYS A 96 -1.71 -5.67 -16.43
CA LYS A 96 -2.71 -5.59 -17.51
C LYS A 96 -3.24 -4.16 -17.77
N TYR A 97 -2.96 -3.21 -16.89
CA TYR A 97 -3.32 -1.80 -17.02
C TYR A 97 -2.14 -0.93 -17.44
N ASP A 98 -1.04 -1.57 -17.88
CA ASP A 98 0.21 -0.94 -18.32
C ASP A 98 0.98 -0.20 -17.21
N ARG A 99 0.67 -0.44 -15.92
CA ARG A 99 1.43 0.09 -14.80
C ARG A 99 2.72 -0.70 -14.61
N LEU A 100 3.82 -0.02 -14.30
CA LEU A 100 5.07 -0.67 -13.88
C LEU A 100 4.84 -1.46 -12.58
N LEU A 101 5.42 -2.65 -12.50
CA LEU A 101 5.40 -3.47 -11.29
C LEU A 101 6.79 -3.42 -10.65
N ALA A 102 6.91 -2.89 -9.45
CA ALA A 102 8.22 -2.73 -8.79
C ALA A 102 8.12 -2.78 -7.27
N TYR A 103 9.24 -3.12 -6.65
CA TYR A 103 9.53 -2.75 -5.28
C TYR A 103 10.00 -1.31 -5.24
N ILE A 104 9.64 -0.60 -4.18
CA ILE A 104 10.05 0.79 -3.96
C ILE A 104 11.02 0.84 -2.80
N TRP A 105 12.22 1.34 -3.08
CA TRP A 105 13.23 1.62 -2.08
C TRP A 105 13.34 3.12 -1.85
N ILE A 106 13.28 3.51 -0.59
CA ILE A 106 13.55 4.87 -0.15
C ILE A 106 14.66 4.79 0.90
N ASP A 107 15.79 5.40 0.61
CA ASP A 107 17.05 5.16 1.29
C ASP A 107 17.39 3.64 1.27
N ASP A 108 17.52 3.01 2.43
CA ASP A 108 17.77 1.58 2.58
C ASP A 108 16.50 0.80 3.02
N SER A 109 15.33 1.44 3.00
CA SER A 109 14.06 0.85 3.44
C SER A 109 13.21 0.40 2.26
N LEU A 110 12.67 -0.80 2.35
CA LEU A 110 11.70 -1.35 1.40
C LEU A 110 10.29 -0.87 1.79
N PHE A 111 9.72 0.07 1.03
CA PHE A 111 8.43 0.66 1.33
C PHE A 111 7.28 -0.36 1.34
N ASN A 112 7.34 -1.35 0.44
CA ASN A 112 6.40 -2.48 0.41
C ASN A 112 6.34 -3.20 1.77
N GLU A 113 7.48 -3.41 2.42
CA GLU A 113 7.56 -4.00 3.75
C GLU A 113 7.00 -3.07 4.83
N GLU A 114 7.31 -1.77 4.77
CA GLU A 114 6.80 -0.78 5.73
C GLU A 114 5.25 -0.78 5.78
N LEU A 115 4.58 -0.91 4.63
CA LEU A 115 3.12 -1.01 4.55
C LEU A 115 2.59 -2.26 5.27
N LEU A 116 3.22 -3.42 5.04
CA LEU A 116 2.83 -4.69 5.67
C LEU A 116 3.09 -4.68 7.17
N GLU A 117 4.26 -4.21 7.62
CA GLU A 117 4.60 -4.11 9.05
C GLU A 117 3.63 -3.23 9.85
N LYS A 118 3.09 -2.19 9.19
CA LYS A 118 2.09 -1.30 9.81
C LYS A 118 0.66 -1.85 9.76
N GLY A 119 0.45 -2.97 9.05
CA GLY A 119 -0.88 -3.48 8.80
C GLY A 119 -1.72 -2.57 7.89
N LEU A 120 -1.07 -1.80 7.01
CA LEU A 120 -1.75 -0.94 6.03
C LEU A 120 -1.98 -1.63 4.68
N ALA A 121 -1.41 -2.81 4.52
CA ALA A 121 -1.54 -3.65 3.33
C ALA A 121 -1.64 -5.13 3.71
N ARG A 122 -2.09 -5.95 2.75
CA ARG A 122 -1.93 -7.40 2.77
C ARG A 122 -0.91 -7.85 1.72
N TYR A 123 -0.27 -8.99 1.90
CA TYR A 123 0.53 -9.65 0.87
C TYR A 123 -0.40 -10.22 -0.19
N ALA A 124 -0.16 -9.87 -1.46
CA ALA A 124 -1.05 -10.27 -2.54
C ALA A 124 -0.36 -10.23 -3.92
N TYR A 125 -1.03 -10.82 -4.93
CA TYR A 125 -0.65 -10.73 -6.34
C TYR A 125 0.73 -11.30 -6.68
N GLU A 126 0.98 -12.52 -6.24
CA GLU A 126 2.15 -13.33 -6.61
C GLU A 126 1.92 -13.93 -8.01
N TYR A 127 2.29 -13.18 -9.09
CA TYR A 127 1.96 -13.55 -10.48
C TYR A 127 2.90 -14.61 -11.08
N ASP A 128 4.20 -14.51 -10.81
CA ASP A 128 5.24 -15.36 -11.42
C ASP A 128 6.37 -15.64 -10.41
N PRO A 129 6.12 -16.49 -9.41
CA PRO A 129 7.12 -16.82 -8.39
C PRO A 129 8.29 -17.65 -8.98
N PRO A 130 9.48 -17.63 -8.34
CA PRO A 130 9.75 -16.98 -7.06
C PRO A 130 10.10 -15.50 -7.16
N TYR A 131 9.73 -14.73 -6.13
CA TYR A 131 10.11 -13.33 -5.95
C TYR A 131 11.16 -13.17 -4.86
N GLU A 132 12.12 -12.27 -5.05
CA GLU A 132 13.28 -12.07 -4.15
C GLU A 132 12.85 -11.77 -2.69
N TYR A 133 11.85 -10.91 -2.49
CA TYR A 133 11.44 -10.47 -1.15
C TYR A 133 10.17 -11.15 -0.62
N SER A 134 9.68 -12.19 -1.30
CA SER A 134 8.43 -12.88 -0.94
C SER A 134 8.38 -13.29 0.54
N GLU A 135 9.40 -14.02 1.01
CA GLU A 135 9.46 -14.49 2.40
C GLU A 135 9.59 -13.36 3.43
N ARG A 136 10.35 -12.32 3.09
CA ARG A 136 10.51 -11.11 3.92
C ARG A 136 9.18 -10.38 4.10
N LEU A 137 8.45 -10.19 3.01
CA LEU A 137 7.15 -9.52 3.01
C LEU A 137 6.06 -10.33 3.73
N LYS A 138 6.03 -11.65 3.54
CA LYS A 138 5.14 -12.56 4.29
C LYS A 138 5.41 -12.53 5.79
N GLU A 139 6.68 -12.43 6.18
CA GLU A 139 7.05 -12.31 7.60
C GLU A 139 6.59 -10.97 8.19
N ALA A 140 6.71 -9.87 7.44
CA ALA A 140 6.21 -8.55 7.85
C ALA A 140 4.69 -8.57 8.08
N GLU A 141 3.94 -9.13 7.12
CA GLU A 141 2.49 -9.33 7.28
C GLU A 141 2.16 -10.20 8.50
N ARG A 142 2.87 -11.33 8.68
CA ARG A 142 2.62 -12.24 9.79
C ARG A 142 2.76 -11.54 11.15
N LYS A 143 3.75 -10.66 11.30
CA LYS A 143 3.92 -9.86 12.53
C LYS A 143 2.77 -8.90 12.74
N ALA A 144 2.36 -8.17 11.69
CA ALA A 144 1.23 -7.26 11.76
C ALA A 144 -0.07 -7.98 12.16
N ARG A 145 -0.30 -9.18 11.60
CA ARG A 145 -1.44 -10.04 11.95
C ARG A 145 -1.40 -10.50 13.43
N GLN A 146 -0.24 -10.89 13.93
CA GLN A 146 -0.11 -11.34 15.33
C GLN A 146 -0.34 -10.23 16.34
N GLU A 147 -0.14 -8.99 15.94
CA GLU A 147 -0.28 -7.80 16.76
C GLU A 147 -1.58 -7.02 16.47
N ASP A 148 -2.50 -7.60 15.68
CA ASP A 148 -3.77 -6.99 15.26
C ASP A 148 -3.61 -5.56 14.72
N ARG A 149 -2.55 -5.31 13.95
CA ARG A 149 -2.27 -3.97 13.41
C ARG A 149 -3.13 -3.64 12.21
N GLY A 150 -3.64 -2.42 12.17
CA GLY A 150 -4.32 -1.84 11.00
C GLY A 150 -5.44 -2.75 10.48
N VAL A 151 -5.39 -3.16 9.22
CA VAL A 151 -6.40 -4.01 8.57
C VAL A 151 -6.65 -5.33 9.30
N TRP A 152 -5.68 -5.81 10.08
CA TRP A 152 -5.76 -7.05 10.85
C TRP A 152 -6.50 -6.90 12.18
N SER A 153 -6.72 -5.67 12.66
CA SER A 153 -7.52 -5.40 13.85
C SER A 153 -9.01 -5.70 13.64
N ARG A 154 -9.45 -5.79 12.37
CA ARG A 154 -10.82 -6.09 12.01
C ARG A 154 -10.96 -7.55 11.56
N GLN A 155 -11.59 -8.37 12.40
CA GLN A 155 -11.79 -9.78 12.11
C GLN A 155 -12.62 -9.97 10.83
N GLY A 156 -12.13 -10.81 9.90
CA GLY A 156 -12.81 -11.10 8.63
C GLY A 156 -12.75 -9.99 7.58
N TYR A 157 -12.08 -8.88 7.86
CA TYR A 157 -11.94 -7.78 6.91
C TYR A 157 -11.02 -8.12 5.75
N VAL A 158 -9.91 -8.81 6.02
CA VAL A 158 -8.94 -9.25 5.00
C VAL A 158 -9.22 -10.68 4.62
N THR A 159 -9.40 -10.95 3.32
CA THR A 159 -9.61 -12.28 2.73
C THR A 159 -8.59 -12.56 1.64
N GLU A 160 -8.60 -13.75 1.05
CA GLU A 160 -7.76 -14.09 -0.11
C GLU A 160 -8.13 -13.26 -1.34
N GLU A 161 -9.40 -12.87 -1.49
CA GLU A 161 -9.88 -12.06 -2.61
C GLU A 161 -9.63 -10.55 -2.43
N GLY A 162 -9.29 -10.09 -1.22
CA GLY A 162 -9.07 -8.67 -0.92
C GLY A 162 -9.73 -8.21 0.38
N PHE A 163 -10.13 -6.95 0.40
CA PHE A 163 -10.76 -6.33 1.55
C PHE A 163 -12.28 -6.36 1.41
N GLN A 164 -12.96 -6.83 2.44
CA GLN A 164 -14.42 -6.92 2.44
C GLN A 164 -15.01 -5.57 2.82
N ALA A 165 -15.69 -4.91 1.87
CA ALA A 165 -16.41 -3.66 2.14
C ALA A 165 -17.47 -3.81 3.25
N ASP A 166 -18.02 -5.01 3.37
CA ASP A 166 -18.99 -5.41 4.38
C ASP A 166 -18.37 -6.29 5.48
N ALA A 167 -17.15 -5.99 5.94
CA ALA A 167 -16.65 -6.58 7.18
C ALA A 167 -17.55 -6.29 8.41
N ARG A 168 -18.66 -5.58 8.21
CA ARG A 168 -19.85 -5.62 9.07
C ARG A 168 -20.45 -7.02 9.21
N ALA A 169 -20.17 -7.96 8.30
CA ALA A 169 -20.72 -9.31 8.36
C ALA A 169 -20.06 -10.22 9.41
N SER A 170 -18.86 -9.87 9.91
CA SER A 170 -18.26 -10.47 11.10
C SER A 170 -18.26 -9.53 12.32
N PHE A 171 -18.60 -8.27 12.09
CA PHE A 171 -18.86 -7.33 13.15
C PHE A 171 -20.18 -7.76 13.80
N LYS A 172 -20.09 -8.32 14.99
CA LYS A 172 -21.29 -8.59 15.78
C LYS A 172 -21.83 -7.21 16.17
N ASP A 173 -22.75 -6.72 15.33
CA ASP A 173 -23.48 -5.50 15.63
C ASP A 173 -24.05 -5.64 17.03
N ARG A 174 -23.74 -4.71 17.90
CA ARG A 174 -24.26 -4.67 19.25
C ARG A 174 -25.31 -3.59 19.32
N ASP A 175 -26.45 -3.95 19.85
CA ASP A 175 -27.50 -3.02 20.18
C ASP A 175 -27.60 -2.83 21.69
N CYS A 176 -28.42 -1.89 22.13
CA CYS A 176 -28.56 -1.59 23.55
C CYS A 176 -28.95 -2.81 24.40
N SER A 177 -29.60 -3.84 23.80
CA SER A 177 -29.98 -5.07 24.52
C SER A 177 -28.80 -6.02 24.77
N ASP A 178 -27.66 -5.78 24.18
CA ASP A 178 -26.42 -6.57 24.39
C ASP A 178 -25.63 -6.12 25.64
N PHE A 179 -26.08 -5.08 26.33
CA PHE A 179 -25.41 -4.53 27.51
C PHE A 179 -26.29 -4.65 28.77
N ASP A 180 -25.64 -4.93 29.88
CA ASP A 180 -26.31 -5.05 31.17
C ASP A 180 -26.64 -3.69 31.82
N SER A 181 -26.00 -2.61 31.29
CA SER A 181 -26.21 -1.25 31.78
C SER A 181 -25.77 -0.19 30.78
N GLN A 182 -26.37 0.99 30.87
CA GLN A 182 -25.98 2.18 30.10
C GLN A 182 -24.50 2.54 30.28
N VAL A 183 -23.94 2.38 31.48
CA VAL A 183 -22.52 2.64 31.76
C VAL A 183 -21.61 1.69 30.97
N GLU A 184 -22.00 0.44 30.81
CA GLU A 184 -21.25 -0.53 30.02
C GLU A 184 -21.33 -0.20 28.53
N ALA A 185 -22.52 0.14 28.04
CA ALA A 185 -22.73 0.57 26.66
C ALA A 185 -21.92 1.84 26.34
N GLN A 186 -21.94 2.84 27.22
CA GLN A 186 -21.18 4.08 27.06
C GLN A 186 -19.68 3.84 26.98
N ARG A 187 -19.14 3.02 27.89
CA ARG A 187 -17.72 2.68 27.87
C ARG A 187 -17.33 1.97 26.57
N PHE A 188 -18.12 1.00 26.15
CA PHE A 188 -17.91 0.29 24.88
C PHE A 188 -17.93 1.26 23.70
N PHE A 189 -18.90 2.17 23.64
CA PHE A 189 -19.00 3.20 22.60
C PHE A 189 -17.76 4.11 22.56
N GLU A 190 -17.26 4.54 23.70
CA GLU A 190 -16.05 5.37 23.80
C GLU A 190 -14.78 4.61 23.36
N GLU A 191 -14.68 3.32 23.71
CA GLU A 191 -13.57 2.44 23.29
C GLU A 191 -13.58 2.18 21.77
N GLU A 192 -14.75 2.17 21.12
CA GLU A 192 -14.90 1.97 19.65
C GLU A 192 -14.83 3.27 18.85
N GLY A 193 -14.47 4.40 19.47
CA GLY A 193 -14.24 5.68 18.81
C GLY A 193 -15.26 6.78 19.09
N GLY A 194 -16.23 6.51 19.94
CA GLY A 194 -17.21 7.50 20.40
C GLY A 194 -18.03 8.12 19.29
N PRO A 195 -18.49 9.38 19.47
CA PRO A 195 -19.43 10.01 18.51
C PRO A 195 -18.87 10.23 17.11
N GLU A 196 -17.56 10.19 16.93
CA GLU A 196 -16.92 10.35 15.61
C GLU A 196 -16.93 9.05 14.79
N GLN A 197 -17.04 7.91 15.44
CA GLN A 197 -17.04 6.58 14.81
C GLN A 197 -18.01 5.64 15.52
N ASP A 198 -19.31 5.88 15.43
CA ASP A 198 -20.33 4.98 15.99
C ASP A 198 -20.68 3.86 14.99
N PRO A 199 -19.87 2.78 14.92
CA PRO A 199 -20.08 1.70 13.98
C PRO A 199 -21.31 0.86 14.32
N HIS A 200 -21.81 0.93 15.55
CA HIS A 200 -22.95 0.19 16.07
C HIS A 200 -24.25 0.99 16.09
N GLN A 201 -24.17 2.28 15.78
CA GLN A 201 -25.29 3.23 15.85
C GLN A 201 -25.94 3.28 17.24
N LEU A 202 -25.14 3.17 18.30
CA LEU A 202 -25.60 3.17 19.69
C LEU A 202 -26.08 4.55 20.17
N ASP A 203 -25.56 5.63 19.56
CA ASP A 203 -25.91 7.02 19.84
C ASP A 203 -27.27 7.45 19.26
N GLY A 204 -27.93 6.54 18.56
CA GLY A 204 -29.28 6.78 18.06
C GLY A 204 -29.36 7.91 17.02
N ASN A 205 -30.51 8.62 17.00
CA ASN A 205 -30.77 9.67 16.01
C ASN A 205 -30.40 11.07 16.50
N ASP A 206 -30.18 11.27 17.79
CA ASP A 206 -29.87 12.58 18.40
C ASP A 206 -28.38 12.91 18.43
N GLN A 207 -27.54 11.88 18.32
CA GLN A 207 -26.08 12.01 18.20
C GLN A 207 -25.46 12.95 19.23
N ASP A 208 -25.93 12.84 20.48
CA ASP A 208 -25.47 13.69 21.58
C ASP A 208 -24.28 13.10 22.37
N GLY A 209 -23.81 11.91 21.97
CA GLY A 209 -22.69 11.19 22.57
C GLY A 209 -23.08 10.36 23.80
N VAL A 210 -24.37 10.24 24.09
CA VAL A 210 -24.91 9.43 25.18
C VAL A 210 -25.68 8.25 24.61
N VAL A 211 -25.16 7.05 24.81
CA VAL A 211 -25.73 5.84 24.19
C VAL A 211 -26.67 5.09 25.12
N CYS A 212 -27.66 4.41 24.53
CA CYS A 212 -28.53 3.47 25.25
C CYS A 212 -29.21 4.06 26.49
N GLU A 213 -29.72 5.28 26.42
CA GLU A 213 -30.35 6.00 27.54
C GLU A 213 -31.57 5.28 28.17
N SER A 214 -32.10 4.28 27.46
CA SER A 214 -33.27 3.47 27.93
C SER A 214 -32.88 2.26 28.77
N LEU A 215 -31.57 2.00 29.02
CA LEU A 215 -31.09 0.90 29.87
C LEU A 215 -31.12 1.27 31.39
#